data_ca4535f256a4980dfa96a0917b4421c0
#
_entry.id   ca4535f256a4980dfa96a0917b4421c0
#
_cell.length_a   1.000
_cell.length_b   1.000
_cell.length_c   1.000
_cell.angle_alpha   90.00
_cell.angle_beta   90.00
_cell.angle_gamma   90.00
#
_symmetry.space_group_name_H-M   'P 1'
#
loop_
_entity.id
_entity.type
_entity.pdbx_description
1 polymer ?
#
loop_
_entity_poly.entity_id
_entity_poly.type
_entity_poly.pdbx_seq_one_letter_code
_entity_poly.pdbx_strand_id
1 'polypeptide(L)' 'MKEGARAANRNLRRLLELTREMLALADEGDRDRQDDSCAILYGILRDSGYRLRRLAEQERELHRQDGTWE' A
#
# COMPACT_ATOMS: atom_id res chain seq x y z
N MET A 1 20.18 15.35 -3.03
CA MET A 1 19.14 14.92 -2.08
C MET A 1 19.78 14.45 -0.78
N LYS A 2 19.17 14.77 0.34
CA LYS A 2 19.65 14.33 1.65
C LYS A 2 19.44 12.84 1.84
N GLU A 3 20.33 12.20 2.60
CA GLU A 3 20.28 10.76 2.90
C GLU A 3 18.94 10.36 3.49
N GLY A 4 18.40 11.17 4.42
CA GLY A 4 17.08 10.88 5.02
C GLY A 4 15.94 10.85 4.01
N ALA A 5 15.98 11.74 3.02
CA ALA A 5 14.96 11.78 1.98
C ALA A 5 15.01 10.53 1.08
N ARG A 6 16.23 10.06 0.77
CA ARG A 6 16.39 8.83 -0.03
C ARG A 6 15.84 7.61 0.70
N ALA A 7 16.14 7.51 2.00
CA ALA A 7 15.64 6.40 2.81
C ALA A 7 14.12 6.44 2.91
N ALA A 8 13.54 7.62 3.11
CA ALA A 8 12.09 7.80 3.17
C ALA A 8 11.44 7.40 1.85
N ASN A 9 12.01 7.82 0.73
CA ASN A 9 11.48 7.50 -0.60
C ASN A 9 11.55 6.00 -0.89
N ARG A 10 12.66 5.36 -0.52
CA ARG A 10 12.80 3.92 -0.67
C ARG A 10 11.73 3.18 0.10
N ASN A 11 11.46 3.61 1.34
CA ASN A 11 10.43 2.98 2.17
C ASN A 11 9.03 3.22 1.60
N LEU A 12 8.76 4.40 1.06
CA LEU A 12 7.48 4.68 0.40
C LEU A 12 7.27 3.80 -0.82
N ARG A 13 8.30 3.57 -1.62
CA ARG A 13 8.20 2.64 -2.76
C ARG A 13 7.90 1.23 -2.30
N ARG A 14 8.56 0.78 -1.24
CA ARG A 14 8.30 -0.54 -0.66
C ARG A 14 6.88 -0.64 -0.13
N LEU A 15 6.38 0.42 0.51
CA LEU A 15 5.01 0.44 1.01
C LEU A 15 4.01 0.35 -0.14
N LEU A 16 4.23 1.08 -1.23
CA LEU A 16 3.35 1.01 -2.40
C LEU A 16 3.34 -0.39 -3.00
N GLU A 17 4.49 -1.06 -3.08
CA GLU A 17 4.55 -2.45 -3.53
C GLU A 17 3.81 -3.37 -2.59
N LEU A 18 3.96 -3.17 -1.29
CA LEU A 18 3.27 -3.97 -0.28
C LEU A 18 1.75 -3.84 -0.39
N THR A 19 1.25 -2.61 -0.61
CA THR A 19 -0.19 -2.43 -0.79
C THR A 19 -0.70 -3.15 -2.03
N ARG A 20 0.10 -3.21 -3.09
CA ARG A 20 -0.26 -3.97 -4.29
C ARG A 20 -0.39 -5.46 -3.95
N GLU A 21 0.56 -6.01 -3.18
CA GLU A 21 0.50 -7.40 -2.73
C GLU A 21 -0.69 -7.66 -1.83
N MET A 22 -1.01 -6.70 -0.94
CA MET A 22 -2.18 -6.81 -0.07
C MET A 22 -3.46 -6.94 -0.89
N LEU A 23 -3.61 -6.10 -1.91
CA LEU A 23 -4.80 -6.12 -2.75
C LEU A 23 -4.89 -7.41 -3.57
N ALA A 24 -3.77 -7.90 -4.08
CA ALA A 24 -3.73 -9.17 -4.80
C ALA A 24 -4.11 -10.33 -3.89
N LEU A 25 -3.57 -10.34 -2.67
CA LEU A 25 -3.90 -11.37 -1.69
C LEU A 25 -5.37 -11.33 -1.28
N ALA A 26 -5.92 -10.11 -1.11
CA ALA A 26 -7.33 -9.96 -0.77
C ALA A 26 -8.22 -10.58 -1.85
N ASP A 27 -7.89 -10.35 -3.12
CA ASP A 27 -8.65 -10.90 -4.23
C ASP A 27 -8.52 -12.43 -4.31
N GLU A 28 -7.31 -12.96 -4.15
CA GLU A 28 -7.07 -14.40 -4.16
C GLU A 28 -7.74 -15.08 -2.97
N GLY A 29 -7.58 -14.52 -1.79
CA GLY A 29 -8.16 -15.08 -0.58
C GLY A 29 -9.68 -15.08 -0.63
N ASP A 30 -10.27 -14.00 -1.12
CA ASP A 30 -11.73 -13.91 -1.25
C ASP A 30 -12.26 -14.94 -2.26
N ARG A 31 -11.54 -15.14 -3.37
CA ARG A 31 -11.91 -16.14 -4.38
C ARG A 31 -11.83 -17.56 -3.85
N ASP A 32 -10.82 -17.84 -3.02
CA ASP A 32 -10.55 -19.17 -2.50
C ASP A 32 -11.15 -19.41 -1.11
N ARG A 33 -11.96 -18.48 -0.61
CA ARG A 33 -12.51 -18.56 0.75
C ARG A 33 -13.38 -19.78 0.94
N GLN A 34 -13.37 -20.31 2.16
CA GLN A 34 -14.16 -21.47 2.55
C GLN A 34 -15.47 -21.07 3.26
N ASP A 35 -15.51 -19.86 3.85
CA ASP A 35 -16.64 -19.43 4.67
C ASP A 35 -16.75 -17.90 4.71
N ASP A 36 -17.79 -17.41 5.40
CA ASP A 36 -18.07 -15.97 5.50
C ASP A 36 -17.04 -15.24 6.37
N SER A 37 -16.46 -15.92 7.36
CA SER A 37 -15.40 -15.33 8.18
C SER A 37 -14.19 -14.94 7.34
N CYS A 38 -13.81 -15.80 6.41
CA CYS A 38 -12.74 -15.50 5.46
C CYS A 38 -13.10 -14.32 4.57
N ALA A 39 -14.36 -14.22 4.14
CA ALA A 39 -14.81 -13.10 3.33
C ALA A 39 -14.64 -11.77 4.05
N ILE A 40 -14.99 -11.74 5.33
CA ILE A 40 -14.85 -10.54 6.16
C ILE A 40 -13.39 -10.17 6.30
N LEU A 41 -12.53 -11.15 6.57
CA LEU A 41 -11.10 -10.93 6.72
C LEU A 41 -10.48 -10.32 5.45
N TYR A 42 -10.77 -10.88 4.30
CA TYR A 42 -10.22 -10.38 3.04
C TYR A 42 -10.83 -9.06 2.61
N GLY A 43 -12.07 -8.78 3.02
CA GLY A 43 -12.68 -7.47 2.84
C GLY A 43 -11.94 -6.40 3.63
N ILE A 44 -11.57 -6.69 4.89
CA ILE A 44 -10.78 -5.79 5.72
C ILE A 44 -9.40 -5.56 5.10
N LEU A 45 -8.76 -6.63 4.64
CA LEU A 45 -7.46 -6.52 3.99
C LEU A 45 -7.52 -5.63 2.76
N ARG A 46 -8.55 -5.79 1.93
CA ARG A 46 -8.76 -4.97 0.74
C ARG A 46 -8.92 -3.50 1.10
N ASP A 47 -9.80 -3.20 2.04
CA ASP A 47 -10.06 -1.82 2.47
C ASP A 47 -8.80 -1.17 3.04
N SER A 48 -8.05 -1.92 3.84
CA SER A 48 -6.79 -1.46 4.43
C SER A 48 -5.74 -1.20 3.34
N GLY A 49 -5.65 -2.09 2.37
CA GLY A 49 -4.72 -1.94 1.25
C GLY A 49 -4.99 -0.69 0.42
N TYR A 50 -6.26 -0.44 0.09
CA TYR A 50 -6.64 0.77 -0.66
C TYR A 50 -6.37 2.03 0.14
N ARG A 51 -6.69 2.02 1.43
CA ARG A 51 -6.47 3.17 2.30
C ARG A 51 -4.97 3.50 2.41
N LEU A 52 -4.15 2.48 2.67
CA LEU A 52 -2.71 2.66 2.77
C LEU A 52 -2.12 3.14 1.45
N ARG A 53 -2.57 2.58 0.34
CA ARG A 53 -2.08 3.00 -0.98
C ARG A 53 -2.39 4.47 -1.24
N ARG A 54 -3.61 4.89 -0.94
CA ARG A 54 -4.00 6.30 -1.13
C ARG A 54 -3.13 7.23 -0.29
N LEU A 55 -2.91 6.87 0.99
CA LEU A 55 -2.10 7.68 1.90
C LEU A 55 -0.63 7.73 1.43
N ALA A 56 -0.10 6.60 0.98
CA ALA A 56 1.26 6.54 0.48
C ALA A 56 1.43 7.35 -0.82
N GLU A 57 0.44 7.31 -1.71
CA GLU A 57 0.44 8.11 -2.93
C GLU A 57 0.39 9.61 -2.63
N GLN A 58 -0.38 10.02 -1.62
CA GLN A 58 -0.44 11.40 -1.17
C GLN A 58 0.92 11.85 -0.63
N GLU A 59 1.57 11.00 0.14
CA GLU A 59 2.90 11.31 0.70
C GLU A 59 3.93 11.41 -0.41
N ARG A 60 3.88 10.52 -1.40
CA ARG A 60 4.76 10.60 -2.57
C ARG A 60 4.58 11.92 -3.30
N GLU A 61 3.34 12.37 -3.46
CA GLU A 61 3.05 13.64 -4.13
C GLU A 61 3.63 14.84 -3.37
N LEU A 62 3.56 14.81 -2.04
CA LEU A 62 4.19 15.84 -1.22
C LEU A 62 5.71 15.88 -1.45
N HIS A 63 6.36 14.74 -1.51
CA HIS A 63 7.78 14.65 -1.80
C HIS A 63 8.11 15.18 -3.19
N ARG A 64 7.25 14.89 -4.18
CA ARG A 64 7.44 15.42 -5.54
C ARG A 64 7.34 16.94 -5.58
N GLN A 65 6.38 17.52 -4.89
CA GLN A 65 6.19 18.97 -4.81
C GLN A 65 7.35 19.65 -4.12
N ASP A 66 7.95 19.00 -3.12
CA ASP A 66 9.13 19.51 -2.43
C ASP A 66 10.43 19.29 -3.20
N GLY A 67 10.37 18.61 -4.35
CA GLY A 67 11.56 18.30 -5.12
C GLY A 67 12.44 17.22 -4.50
N THR A 68 11.90 16.43 -3.56
CA THR A 68 12.67 15.40 -2.85
C THR A 68 12.32 13.97 -3.29
N TRP A 69 11.45 13.81 -4.28
CA TRP A 69 11.13 12.50 -4.82
C TRP A 69 12.10 12.11 -5.94
N GLU A 70 12.67 10.93 -5.83
CA GLU A 70 13.49 10.33 -6.88
C GLU A 70 12.88 9.03 -7.38
#